data_d542a35b156e7170a79773e1e714c451
#
_entry.id   d542a35b156e7170a79773e1e714c451
#
_cell.length_a   1.000
_cell.length_b   1.000
_cell.length_c   1.000
_cell.angle_alpha   90.00
_cell.angle_beta   90.00
_cell.angle_gamma   90.00
#
_symmetry.space_group_name_H-M   'P 1'
#
loop_
_entity.id
_entity.type
_entity.pdbx_description
1 polymer ?
#
loop_
_entity_poly.entity_id
_entity_poly.type
_entity_poly.pdbx_seq_one_letter_code
_entity_poly.pdbx_strand_id
1 'polypeptide(L)'
;PIQVVHMINILVNQGLSIPPKLYAGQPNTQPIQLPLNQEFLKRIGDGMVAVVNETGGTASSVRNEDFIIGGKTATSQGVSLETLESLEEENREERDFQNHGWFVAYAPAEDPEISVIVLVEHGGAGSRAAAPVARKILDFYYNEIHLPRMQAQSRPSSIQSRSKTPYSTLLESAFLQRPKSIRRSF
;
A
#
# COMPACT_ATOMS: atom_id res chain seq x y z
N PRO A 1 -11.86 -3.60 0.08
CA PRO A 1 -10.44 -3.21 -0.07
C PRO A 1 -10.22 -1.72 -0.25
N ILE A 2 -10.94 -1.02 -1.16
CA ILE A 2 -10.67 0.39 -1.51
C ILE A 2 -10.79 1.35 -0.31
N GLN A 3 -11.70 1.12 0.60
CA GLN A 3 -11.85 1.95 1.81
C GLN A 3 -10.65 1.79 2.74
N VAL A 4 -10.10 0.57 2.85
CA VAL A 4 -8.92 0.30 3.68
C VAL A 4 -7.68 0.97 3.09
N VAL A 5 -7.45 0.87 1.76
CA VAL A 5 -6.31 1.55 1.14
C VAL A 5 -6.47 3.07 1.20
N HIS A 6 -7.69 3.60 1.09
CA HIS A 6 -7.95 5.03 1.28
C HIS A 6 -7.63 5.49 2.70
N MET A 7 -8.03 4.72 3.71
CA MET A 7 -7.66 4.99 5.12
C MET A 7 -6.13 5.03 5.29
N ILE A 8 -5.40 4.05 4.75
CA ILE A 8 -3.93 4.07 4.80
C ILE A 8 -3.36 5.30 4.10
N ASN A 9 -3.89 5.67 2.93
CA ASN A 9 -3.45 6.88 2.24
C ASN A 9 -3.65 8.14 3.07
N ILE A 10 -4.74 8.25 3.83
CA ILE A 10 -4.95 9.36 4.77
C ILE A 10 -3.87 9.36 5.86
N LEU A 11 -3.57 8.19 6.44
CA LEU A 11 -2.57 8.06 7.51
C LEU A 11 -1.18 8.48 7.03
N VAL A 12 -0.74 7.95 5.89
CA VAL A 12 0.62 8.21 5.37
C VAL A 12 0.77 9.58 4.70
N ASN A 13 -0.33 10.24 4.31
CA ASN A 13 -0.36 11.62 3.83
C ASN A 13 -0.73 12.62 4.95
N GLN A 14 -0.40 12.32 6.20
CA GLN A 14 -0.53 13.24 7.34
C GLN A 14 -1.96 13.79 7.53
N GLY A 15 -2.97 12.96 7.26
CA GLY A 15 -4.38 13.31 7.40
C GLY A 15 -5.00 13.92 6.15
N LEU A 16 -4.26 14.06 5.05
CA LEU A 16 -4.82 14.53 3.78
C LEU A 16 -5.65 13.42 3.13
N SER A 17 -6.96 13.60 3.09
CA SER A 17 -7.90 12.70 2.43
C SER A 17 -8.07 13.11 0.97
N ILE A 18 -7.60 12.26 0.05
CA ILE A 18 -7.81 12.40 -1.39
C ILE A 18 -8.73 11.26 -1.82
N PRO A 19 -10.00 11.54 -2.15
CA PRO A 19 -10.94 10.49 -2.54
C PRO A 19 -10.44 9.68 -3.74
N PRO A 20 -10.54 8.35 -3.71
CA PRO A 20 -10.08 7.51 -4.79
C PRO A 20 -10.93 7.70 -6.05
N LYS A 21 -10.29 7.68 -7.22
CA LYS A 21 -10.96 7.65 -8.51
C LYS A 21 -11.06 6.22 -9.01
N LEU A 22 -12.25 5.81 -9.40
CA LEU A 22 -12.53 4.46 -9.89
C LEU A 22 -12.50 4.35 -11.41
N TYR A 23 -12.64 5.47 -12.12
CA TYR A 23 -12.62 5.52 -13.58
C TYR A 23 -12.06 6.84 -14.10
N ALA A 24 -11.51 6.84 -15.29
CA ALA A 24 -10.78 7.98 -15.87
C ALA A 24 -11.61 9.27 -16.03
N GLY A 25 -12.93 9.18 -16.25
CA GLY A 25 -13.83 10.33 -16.39
C GLY A 25 -14.40 10.88 -15.06
N GLN A 26 -14.03 10.29 -13.92
CA GLN A 26 -14.54 10.74 -12.63
C GLN A 26 -14.04 12.16 -12.31
N PRO A 27 -14.95 13.10 -11.92
CA PRO A 27 -14.56 14.45 -11.53
C PRO A 27 -13.52 14.46 -10.41
N ASN A 28 -12.65 15.47 -10.41
CA ASN A 28 -11.72 15.69 -9.31
C ASN A 28 -12.49 16.14 -8.07
N THR A 29 -12.39 15.39 -7.01
CA THR A 29 -12.84 15.81 -5.68
C THR A 29 -11.70 16.57 -5.00
N GLN A 30 -12.03 17.67 -4.35
CA GLN A 30 -11.02 18.44 -3.60
C GLN A 30 -10.49 17.60 -2.42
N PRO A 31 -9.18 17.57 -2.22
CA PRO A 31 -8.60 17.00 -1.03
C PRO A 31 -9.09 17.72 0.25
N ILE A 32 -9.30 16.95 1.31
CA ILE A 32 -9.73 17.47 2.61
C ILE A 32 -8.67 17.15 3.64
N GLN A 33 -8.16 18.18 4.35
CA GLN A 33 -7.30 17.99 5.50
C GLN A 33 -8.13 17.62 6.71
N LEU A 34 -7.95 16.42 7.24
CA LEU A 34 -8.60 15.97 8.48
C LEU A 34 -7.81 16.48 9.69
N PRO A 35 -8.49 16.89 10.76
CA PRO A 35 -7.85 17.41 11.99
C PRO A 35 -7.31 16.27 12.86
N LEU A 36 -6.38 15.48 12.32
CA LEU A 36 -5.75 14.35 13.00
C LEU A 36 -4.47 14.79 13.71
N ASN A 37 -4.20 14.19 14.87
CA ASN A 37 -2.98 14.44 15.62
C ASN A 37 -1.77 13.86 14.90
N GLN A 38 -0.82 14.72 14.51
CA GLN A 38 0.35 14.35 13.72
C GLN A 38 1.28 13.37 14.45
N GLU A 39 1.43 13.51 15.75
CA GLU A 39 2.24 12.57 16.55
C GLU A 39 1.65 11.16 16.53
N PHE A 40 0.32 11.03 16.59
CA PHE A 40 -0.33 9.72 16.49
C PHE A 40 -0.19 9.14 15.08
N LEU A 41 -0.34 9.96 14.03
CA LEU A 41 -0.13 9.49 12.66
C LEU A 41 1.29 8.97 12.46
N LYS A 42 2.29 9.71 12.97
CA LYS A 42 3.69 9.26 12.94
C LYS A 42 3.88 7.93 13.67
N ARG A 43 3.36 7.79 14.89
CA ARG A 43 3.47 6.54 15.66
C ARG A 43 2.81 5.35 14.95
N ILE A 44 1.68 5.56 14.27
CA ILE A 44 1.03 4.53 13.47
C ILE A 44 1.92 4.15 12.28
N GLY A 45 2.48 5.14 11.58
CA GLY A 45 3.42 4.92 10.47
C GLY A 45 4.66 4.13 10.92
N ASP A 46 5.29 4.55 12.02
CA ASP A 46 6.45 3.86 12.60
C ASP A 46 6.10 2.39 12.95
N GLY A 47 4.92 2.16 13.53
CA GLY A 47 4.43 0.80 13.80
C GLY A 47 4.19 -0.03 12.53
N MET A 48 3.70 0.58 11.46
CA MET A 48 3.53 -0.10 10.17
C MET A 48 4.88 -0.43 9.51
N VAL A 49 5.88 0.43 9.68
CA VAL A 49 7.26 0.15 9.24
C VAL A 49 7.84 -1.00 10.04
N ALA A 50 7.68 -1.02 11.36
CA ALA A 50 8.17 -2.09 12.24
C ALA A 50 7.57 -3.46 11.88
N VAL A 51 6.29 -3.54 11.50
CA VAL A 51 5.62 -4.78 11.06
C VAL A 51 6.36 -5.50 9.93
N VAL A 52 7.02 -4.75 9.04
CA VAL A 52 7.71 -5.31 7.87
C VAL A 52 9.22 -5.39 8.09
N ASN A 53 9.82 -4.40 8.77
CA ASN A 53 11.28 -4.24 8.74
C ASN A 53 11.99 -4.70 10.02
N GLU A 54 11.27 -4.86 11.15
CA GLU A 54 11.86 -5.30 12.40
C GLU A 54 11.80 -6.81 12.58
N THR A 55 12.76 -7.33 13.38
CA THR A 55 12.76 -8.74 13.79
C THR A 55 11.52 -9.04 14.63
N GLY A 56 10.76 -10.06 14.23
CA GLY A 56 9.50 -10.41 14.89
C GLY A 56 8.27 -9.66 14.35
N GLY A 57 8.44 -8.74 13.40
CA GLY A 57 7.33 -8.13 12.69
C GLY A 57 6.51 -9.19 11.94
N THR A 58 5.17 -9.07 11.98
CA THR A 58 4.26 -10.10 11.42
C THR A 58 4.37 -10.27 9.90
N ALA A 59 5.02 -9.33 9.21
CA ALA A 59 5.31 -9.39 7.77
C ALA A 59 6.82 -9.26 7.48
N SER A 60 7.69 -9.59 8.42
CA SER A 60 9.16 -9.49 8.24
C SER A 60 9.71 -10.33 7.10
N SER A 61 9.01 -11.39 6.71
CA SER A 61 9.36 -12.22 5.54
C SER A 61 9.29 -11.50 4.19
N VAL A 62 8.62 -10.35 4.13
CA VAL A 62 8.50 -9.54 2.90
C VAL A 62 9.29 -8.24 2.95
N ARG A 63 10.21 -8.11 3.91
CA ARG A 63 11.17 -7.00 3.99
C ARG A 63 11.91 -6.84 2.66
N ASN A 64 12.18 -5.59 2.29
CA ASN A 64 13.04 -5.23 1.16
C ASN A 64 14.29 -4.50 1.65
N GLU A 65 15.42 -4.68 0.95
CA GLU A 65 16.68 -4.02 1.26
C GLU A 65 16.88 -2.73 0.45
N ASP A 66 16.19 -2.60 -0.69
CA ASP A 66 16.33 -1.46 -1.60
C ASP A 66 15.42 -0.28 -1.21
N PHE A 67 14.28 -0.56 -0.55
CA PHE A 67 13.33 0.45 -0.10
C PHE A 67 12.53 -0.03 1.11
N ILE A 68 12.14 0.91 1.96
CA ILE A 68 11.39 0.61 3.18
C ILE A 68 9.90 0.48 2.86
N ILE A 69 9.30 -0.59 3.35
CA ILE A 69 7.86 -0.87 3.20
C ILE A 69 7.19 -0.66 4.56
N GLY A 70 6.13 0.13 4.61
CA GLY A 70 5.20 0.13 5.73
C GLY A 70 4.00 -0.77 5.43
N GLY A 71 3.54 -1.56 6.38
CA GLY A 71 2.43 -2.46 6.13
C GLY A 71 1.71 -2.97 7.37
N LYS A 72 0.57 -3.65 7.16
CA LYS A 72 -0.21 -4.30 8.21
C LYS A 72 -0.87 -5.56 7.70
N THR A 73 -0.65 -6.66 8.40
CA THR A 73 -1.34 -7.92 8.18
C THR A 73 -2.69 -7.94 8.89
N ALA A 74 -3.66 -8.60 8.30
CA ALA A 74 -4.90 -8.93 8.98
C ALA A 74 -5.39 -10.32 8.53
N THR A 75 -6.27 -10.89 9.35
CA THR A 75 -6.94 -12.14 9.07
C THR A 75 -8.40 -11.93 9.46
N SER A 76 -9.32 -12.08 8.51
CA SER A 76 -10.74 -12.02 8.78
C SER A 76 -11.35 -13.43 8.75
N GLN A 77 -12.30 -13.68 9.63
CA GLN A 77 -12.99 -14.95 9.66
C GLN A 77 -13.76 -15.18 8.35
N GLY A 78 -13.62 -16.38 7.78
CA GLY A 78 -14.40 -16.82 6.64
C GLY A 78 -15.82 -17.23 7.04
N VAL A 79 -15.94 -17.88 8.21
CA VAL A 79 -17.21 -18.31 8.82
C VAL A 79 -17.25 -17.98 10.30
N SER A 80 -18.44 -17.98 10.91
CA SER A 80 -18.57 -17.71 12.35
C SER A 80 -17.92 -18.82 13.19
N LEU A 81 -17.48 -18.48 14.41
CA LEU A 81 -16.94 -19.47 15.35
C LEU A 81 -17.96 -20.58 15.65
N GLU A 82 -19.24 -20.22 15.78
CA GLU A 82 -20.34 -21.14 16.03
C GLU A 82 -20.47 -22.17 14.88
N THR A 83 -20.33 -21.70 13.63
CA THR A 83 -20.32 -22.59 12.45
C THR A 83 -19.11 -23.52 12.49
N LEU A 84 -17.90 -23.01 12.79
CA LEU A 84 -16.69 -23.83 12.90
C LEU A 84 -16.79 -24.88 14.00
N GLU A 85 -17.39 -24.54 15.15
CA GLU A 85 -17.59 -25.47 16.27
C GLU A 85 -18.60 -26.58 15.93
N SER A 86 -19.58 -26.28 15.07
CA SER A 86 -20.59 -27.27 14.63
C SER A 86 -20.09 -28.23 13.55
N LEU A 87 -18.94 -27.93 12.90
CA LEU A 87 -18.35 -28.80 11.90
C LEU A 87 -17.53 -29.91 12.56
N GLU A 88 -17.58 -31.11 11.95
CA GLU A 88 -16.67 -32.20 12.29
C GLU A 88 -15.21 -31.75 12.03
N GLU A 89 -14.26 -32.26 12.80
CA GLU A 89 -12.85 -31.81 12.78
C GLU A 89 -12.22 -31.98 11.39
N GLU A 90 -12.61 -33.02 10.66
CA GLU A 90 -12.19 -33.32 9.30
C GLU A 90 -12.61 -32.23 8.28
N ASN A 91 -13.77 -31.62 8.48
CA ASN A 91 -14.34 -30.62 7.57
C ASN A 91 -13.83 -29.20 7.87
N ARG A 92 -13.21 -28.96 9.06
CA ARG A 92 -12.68 -27.62 9.43
C ARG A 92 -11.47 -27.19 8.62
N GLU A 93 -10.74 -28.13 8.01
CA GLU A 93 -9.59 -27.86 7.16
C GLU A 93 -9.97 -27.58 5.70
N GLU A 94 -11.24 -27.76 5.32
CA GLU A 94 -11.68 -27.42 3.97
C GLU A 94 -11.41 -25.95 3.66
N ARG A 95 -10.97 -25.70 2.43
CA ARG A 95 -10.58 -24.36 1.97
C ARG A 95 -11.66 -23.31 2.23
N ASP A 96 -12.92 -23.65 2.03
CA ASP A 96 -14.04 -22.71 2.12
C ASP A 96 -14.31 -22.23 3.55
N PHE A 97 -13.77 -22.92 4.56
CA PHE A 97 -13.86 -22.52 5.97
C PHE A 97 -12.61 -21.77 6.45
N GLN A 98 -11.57 -21.71 5.64
CA GLN A 98 -10.36 -20.98 5.99
C GLN A 98 -10.63 -19.46 6.09
N ASN A 99 -9.90 -18.81 6.95
CA ASN A 99 -9.95 -17.36 7.08
C ASN A 99 -9.42 -16.66 5.81
N HIS A 100 -9.85 -15.41 5.59
CA HIS A 100 -9.33 -14.59 4.52
C HIS A 100 -8.08 -13.85 4.98
N GLY A 101 -7.01 -13.96 4.22
CA GLY A 101 -5.74 -13.28 4.48
C GLY A 101 -5.71 -11.88 3.86
N TRP A 102 -5.37 -10.86 4.65
CA TRP A 102 -5.24 -9.48 4.20
C TRP A 102 -3.83 -8.96 4.45
N PHE A 103 -3.36 -8.14 3.52
CA PHE A 103 -2.18 -7.33 3.74
C PHE A 103 -2.34 -6.00 3.02
N VAL A 104 -2.13 -4.91 3.74
CA VAL A 104 -2.04 -3.57 3.17
C VAL A 104 -0.64 -3.05 3.37
N ALA A 105 -0.08 -2.40 2.35
CA ALA A 105 1.25 -1.84 2.38
C ALA A 105 1.33 -0.54 1.58
N TYR A 106 2.36 0.23 1.86
CA TYR A 106 2.74 1.42 1.10
C TYR A 106 4.26 1.50 0.97
N ALA A 107 4.74 2.13 -0.07
CA ALA A 107 6.17 2.31 -0.33
C ALA A 107 6.47 3.50 -1.27
N PRO A 108 7.69 4.07 -1.22
CA PRO A 108 8.65 3.98 -0.11
C PRO A 108 8.05 4.55 1.18
N ALA A 109 8.47 4.07 2.36
CA ALA A 109 7.83 4.51 3.62
C ALA A 109 8.12 5.98 3.95
N GLU A 110 9.26 6.50 3.52
CA GLU A 110 9.71 7.88 3.75
C GLU A 110 8.96 8.90 2.89
N ASP A 111 8.62 8.54 1.64
CA ASP A 111 7.83 9.36 0.70
C ASP A 111 6.88 8.45 -0.08
N PRO A 112 5.72 8.10 0.47
CA PRO A 112 4.82 7.12 -0.09
C PRO A 112 4.30 7.50 -1.48
N GLU A 113 4.59 6.67 -2.46
CA GLU A 113 4.15 6.84 -3.85
C GLU A 113 3.05 5.86 -4.26
N ILE A 114 3.05 4.68 -3.65
CA ILE A 114 2.09 3.61 -3.95
C ILE A 114 1.56 2.99 -2.67
N SER A 115 0.28 2.65 -2.67
CA SER A 115 -0.34 1.78 -1.67
C SER A 115 -0.96 0.57 -2.33
N VAL A 116 -0.78 -0.59 -1.71
CA VAL A 116 -1.27 -1.87 -2.20
C VAL A 116 -2.11 -2.52 -1.12
N ILE A 117 -3.26 -3.06 -1.47
CA ILE A 117 -4.03 -3.95 -0.62
C ILE A 117 -4.27 -5.27 -1.34
N VAL A 118 -4.00 -6.36 -0.67
CA VAL A 118 -4.22 -7.72 -1.16
C VAL A 118 -5.14 -8.43 -0.20
N LEU A 119 -6.19 -9.01 -0.74
CA LEU A 119 -7.09 -9.95 -0.09
C LEU A 119 -6.95 -11.30 -0.79
N VAL A 120 -6.68 -12.34 -0.02
CA VAL A 120 -6.71 -13.72 -0.50
C VAL A 120 -7.83 -14.42 0.24
N GLU A 121 -8.92 -14.68 -0.47
CA GLU A 121 -10.07 -15.40 0.06
C GLU A 121 -9.65 -16.83 0.42
N HIS A 122 -10.05 -17.27 1.61
CA HIS A 122 -9.72 -18.59 2.15
C HIS A 122 -8.21 -18.89 2.16
N GLY A 123 -7.39 -17.85 2.24
CA GLY A 123 -5.92 -17.95 2.19
C GLY A 123 -5.25 -18.11 3.56
N GLY A 124 -6.03 -18.12 4.63
CA GLY A 124 -5.51 -18.20 5.99
C GLY A 124 -4.85 -16.89 6.45
N ALA A 125 -3.62 -16.96 6.94
CA ALA A 125 -2.94 -15.80 7.50
C ALA A 125 -2.48 -14.82 6.42
N GLY A 126 -2.76 -13.53 6.60
CA GLY A 126 -2.38 -12.45 5.68
C GLY A 126 -0.87 -12.36 5.43
N SER A 127 -0.05 -12.66 6.44
CA SER A 127 1.42 -12.69 6.31
C SER A 127 1.91 -13.76 5.33
N ARG A 128 1.22 -14.89 5.22
CA ARG A 128 1.61 -16.00 4.34
C ARG A 128 0.96 -15.93 2.96
N ALA A 129 -0.29 -15.50 2.88
CA ALA A 129 -1.02 -15.51 1.63
C ALA A 129 -0.96 -14.17 0.89
N ALA A 130 -1.20 -13.05 1.58
CA ALA A 130 -1.38 -11.74 0.95
C ALA A 130 -0.07 -10.93 0.88
N ALA A 131 0.76 -10.95 1.92
CA ALA A 131 1.98 -10.15 1.96
C ALA A 131 2.98 -10.49 0.84
N PRO A 132 3.25 -11.77 0.48
CA PRO A 132 4.14 -12.08 -0.63
C PRO A 132 3.65 -11.57 -1.99
N VAL A 133 2.34 -11.51 -2.19
CA VAL A 133 1.74 -10.95 -3.42
C VAL A 133 1.96 -9.44 -3.46
N ALA A 134 1.65 -8.74 -2.35
CA ALA A 134 1.89 -7.31 -2.25
C ALA A 134 3.36 -6.95 -2.45
N ARG A 135 4.29 -7.76 -1.90
CA ARG A 135 5.72 -7.56 -2.10
C ARG A 135 6.11 -7.60 -3.59
N LYS A 136 5.62 -8.57 -4.36
CA LYS A 136 5.89 -8.64 -5.80
C LYS A 136 5.37 -7.42 -6.56
N ILE A 137 4.20 -6.89 -6.17
CA ILE A 137 3.64 -5.67 -6.78
C ILE A 137 4.52 -4.47 -6.46
N LEU A 138 4.98 -4.33 -5.21
CA LEU A 138 5.87 -3.25 -4.79
C LEU A 138 7.25 -3.33 -5.45
N ASP A 139 7.83 -4.54 -5.57
CA ASP A 139 9.09 -4.75 -6.28
C ASP A 139 8.98 -4.35 -7.75
N PHE A 140 7.89 -4.74 -8.42
CA PHE A 140 7.63 -4.33 -9.80
C PHE A 140 7.53 -2.80 -9.91
N TYR A 141 6.75 -2.17 -9.03
CA TYR A 141 6.61 -0.71 -9.03
C TYR A 141 7.96 -0.01 -8.83
N TYR A 142 8.75 -0.48 -7.87
CA TYR A 142 10.05 0.11 -7.56
C TYR A 142 11.02 0.00 -8.74
N ASN A 143 11.16 -1.19 -9.32
CA ASN A 143 12.10 -1.43 -10.40
C ASN A 143 11.67 -0.81 -11.74
N GLU A 144 10.39 -0.91 -12.11
CA GLU A 144 9.92 -0.54 -13.44
C GLU A 144 9.40 0.91 -13.50
N ILE A 145 9.05 1.52 -12.37
CA ILE A 145 8.45 2.85 -12.34
C ILE A 145 9.26 3.83 -11.50
N HIS A 146 9.53 3.52 -10.24
CA HIS A 146 10.21 4.42 -9.32
C HIS A 146 11.66 4.69 -9.74
N LEU A 147 12.50 3.67 -9.86
CA LEU A 147 13.91 3.81 -10.24
C LEU A 147 14.11 4.50 -11.59
N PRO A 148 13.43 4.11 -12.68
CA PRO A 148 13.56 4.81 -13.97
C PRO A 148 13.16 6.29 -13.89
N ARG A 149 12.14 6.62 -13.09
CA ARG A 149 11.70 8.01 -12.87
C ARG A 149 12.76 8.83 -12.14
N MET A 150 13.34 8.28 -11.06
CA MET A 150 14.42 8.92 -10.32
C MET A 150 15.66 9.16 -11.20
N GLN A 151 16.05 8.18 -12.00
CA GLN A 151 17.16 8.30 -12.95
C GLN A 151 16.89 9.35 -14.04
N ALA A 152 15.65 9.46 -14.52
CA ALA A 152 15.27 10.47 -15.50
C ALA A 152 15.32 11.89 -14.92
N GLN A 153 14.97 12.07 -13.64
CA GLN A 153 15.02 13.36 -12.94
C GLN A 153 16.44 13.79 -12.60
N SER A 154 17.37 12.87 -12.41
CA SER A 154 18.77 13.15 -12.09
C SER A 154 19.63 13.48 -13.33
N ARG A 155 19.11 13.29 -14.55
CA ARG A 155 19.82 13.65 -15.79
C ARG A 155 19.80 15.17 -16.00
N PRO A 156 20.95 15.81 -16.34
CA PRO A 156 20.99 17.23 -16.68
C PRO A 156 20.07 17.54 -17.87
N SER A 157 19.43 18.69 -17.84
CA SER A 157 18.41 19.14 -18.82
C SER A 157 18.84 19.17 -20.31
N SER A 158 20.13 18.97 -20.60
CA SER A 158 20.67 18.96 -21.96
C SER A 158 20.40 17.65 -22.75
N ILE A 159 19.79 16.61 -22.13
CA ILE A 159 19.56 15.30 -22.77
C ILE A 159 18.05 14.92 -22.85
N GLN A 160 17.15 15.83 -22.53
CA GLN A 160 15.71 15.54 -22.47
C GLN A 160 15.00 15.51 -23.84
N SER A 161 15.61 15.00 -24.90
CA SER A 161 14.90 14.72 -26.15
C SER A 161 14.85 13.23 -26.45
N ARG A 162 13.62 12.68 -26.36
CA ARG A 162 13.16 11.36 -26.80
C ARG A 162 13.25 10.20 -25.82
N SER A 163 12.16 9.97 -25.10
CA SER A 163 11.40 8.68 -25.12
C SER A 163 10.16 8.80 -24.23
N LYS A 164 9.01 9.07 -24.82
CA LYS A 164 7.71 8.92 -24.13
C LYS A 164 7.26 7.48 -24.29
N THR A 165 7.27 6.70 -23.22
CA THR A 165 6.57 5.42 -23.16
C THR A 165 5.08 5.65 -22.92
N PRO A 166 4.15 4.82 -23.46
CA PRO A 166 2.69 5.04 -23.38
C PRO A 166 2.14 5.14 -21.96
N TYR A 167 2.83 4.59 -20.96
CA TYR A 167 2.40 4.60 -19.55
C TYR A 167 2.73 5.90 -18.80
N SER A 168 3.71 6.69 -19.27
CA SER A 168 4.09 7.96 -18.62
C SER A 168 2.99 9.03 -18.67
N THR A 169 2.17 9.02 -19.70
CA THR A 169 1.11 10.03 -19.91
C THR A 169 -0.07 9.87 -18.94
N LEU A 170 -0.37 8.65 -18.48
CA LEU A 170 -1.46 8.39 -17.53
C LEU A 170 -1.05 8.72 -16.08
N LEU A 171 0.23 8.58 -15.76
CA LEU A 171 0.76 8.87 -14.43
C LEU A 171 1.09 10.35 -14.23
N GLU A 172 1.57 11.04 -15.26
CA GLU A 172 1.83 12.50 -15.19
C GLU A 172 0.58 13.31 -14.87
N SER A 173 -0.59 12.92 -15.39
CA SER A 173 -1.86 13.61 -15.09
C SER A 173 -2.31 13.46 -13.64
N ALA A 174 -1.94 12.36 -12.98
CA ALA A 174 -2.25 12.13 -11.57
C ALA A 174 -1.25 12.81 -10.61
N PHE A 175 -0.02 13.05 -11.08
CA PHE A 175 1.08 13.56 -10.24
C PHE A 175 1.25 15.09 -10.26
N LEU A 176 0.87 15.75 -11.37
CA LEU A 176 0.98 17.21 -11.51
C LEU A 176 0.03 18.01 -10.60
N GLN A 177 -0.85 17.33 -9.84
CA GLN A 177 -1.84 17.97 -8.96
C GLN A 177 -1.45 18.00 -7.48
N ARG A 178 -0.21 17.60 -7.09
CA ARG A 178 0.26 17.82 -5.72
C ARG A 178 0.64 19.29 -5.51
N PRO A 179 0.07 19.99 -4.52
CA PRO A 179 0.46 21.37 -4.22
C PRO A 179 1.95 21.43 -3.84
N LYS A 180 2.70 22.36 -4.43
CA LYS A 180 4.14 22.56 -4.19
C LYS A 180 4.50 22.90 -2.73
N SER A 181 3.52 23.24 -1.89
CA SER A 181 3.70 23.63 -0.50
C SER A 181 4.10 22.51 0.46
N ILE A 182 3.98 21.24 0.04
CA ILE A 182 4.30 20.07 0.90
C ILE A 182 5.76 19.61 0.75
N ARG A 183 6.55 20.24 -0.16
CA ARG A 183 7.93 19.82 -0.44
C ARG A 183 9.01 20.42 0.47
N ARG A 184 8.67 21.26 1.46
CA ARG A 184 9.67 21.88 2.35
C ARG A 184 9.18 21.89 3.78
N SER A 185 9.52 20.88 4.54
CA SER A 185 9.73 20.92 5.99
C SER A 185 10.00 19.50 6.49
N PHE A 186 11.22 19.07 6.31
CA PHE A 186 11.90 18.09 7.18
C PHE A 186 13.39 18.44 7.15
#